data_e365523e9cfc93b522b5ea8656716810
#
_entry.id   e365523e9cfc93b522b5ea8656716810
#
_cell.length_a   1.000
_cell.length_b   1.000
_cell.length_c   1.000
_cell.angle_alpha   90.00
_cell.angle_beta   90.00
_cell.angle_gamma   90.00
#
_symmetry.space_group_name_H-M   'P 1'
#
loop_
_entity.id
_entity.type
_entity.pdbx_description
1 polymer ?
#
loop_
_entity_poly.entity_id
_entity_poly.type
_entity_poly.pdbx_seq_one_letter_code
_entity_poly.pdbx_strand_id
1 'polypeptide(L)'
;GVTVEALDGGGGVIASSATDSSGNYALTVSPQTGVTLRVRAEMIRAGTPGWKFRVVDNTDGDALSALLGSSFDSGTEDLIVNLNAGSGWEPSAQAYTSTRSAGPFAILDTVYDSLQLLLEVDPDGVFPGLVLSWSPLNRPSTTFDPDVGDIISTAYVVGFGVRGMFVLGAEDVDTDEYDAHVIAHEFGHYMEDRLGRTDSTGGFHTITARLDPRLAFSEGWSNAFSAMAVGDPLYKDSRGLVQALAFTFNVENNTVINQGWYNESSVHSVLYDIFDDAADGVDATAAGFGPIYEGMTTWHARTEALTSIFSLVPELKNRLPADTANID
;
A
#
# COMPACT_ATOMS: atom_id res chain seq x y z
N GLY A 1 12.04 -8.47 -0.18
CA GLY A 1 11.63 -9.62 -0.98
C GLY A 1 10.62 -10.51 -0.28
N VAL A 2 10.01 -11.43 -1.00
CA VAL A 2 9.02 -12.40 -0.49
C VAL A 2 9.68 -13.70 -0.07
N THR A 3 9.04 -14.46 0.82
CA THR A 3 9.55 -15.75 1.31
C THR A 3 9.34 -16.84 0.27
N VAL A 4 10.42 -17.55 -0.09
CA VAL A 4 10.42 -18.73 -0.97
C VAL A 4 10.82 -19.96 -0.13
N GLU A 5 10.03 -21.02 -0.22
CA GLU A 5 10.25 -22.26 0.52
C GLU A 5 10.34 -23.46 -0.45
N ALA A 6 11.23 -24.38 -0.15
CA ALA A 6 11.22 -25.71 -0.74
C ALA A 6 10.49 -26.66 0.21
N LEU A 7 9.49 -27.36 -0.30
CA LEU A 7 8.69 -28.35 0.42
C LEU A 7 9.08 -29.75 -0.03
N ASP A 8 9.15 -30.70 0.91
CA ASP A 8 9.24 -32.12 0.58
C ASP A 8 7.90 -32.72 0.10
N GLY A 9 7.86 -33.98 -0.24
CA GLY A 9 6.68 -34.68 -0.70
C GLY A 9 5.55 -34.80 0.34
N GLY A 10 5.83 -34.51 1.60
CA GLY A 10 4.87 -34.43 2.70
C GLY A 10 4.39 -32.99 3.01
N GLY A 11 4.89 -31.99 2.28
CA GLY A 11 4.59 -30.59 2.50
C GLY A 11 5.42 -29.93 3.61
N GLY A 12 6.42 -30.62 4.15
CA GLY A 12 7.35 -30.06 5.13
C GLY A 12 8.35 -29.12 4.49
N VAL A 13 8.66 -27.97 5.15
CA VAL A 13 9.66 -27.03 4.67
C VAL A 13 11.06 -27.61 4.90
N ILE A 14 11.83 -27.81 3.83
CA ILE A 14 13.20 -28.32 3.86
C ILE A 14 14.26 -27.24 3.60
N ALA A 15 13.89 -26.13 2.97
CA ALA A 15 14.73 -24.95 2.82
C ALA A 15 13.85 -23.70 2.68
N SER A 16 14.37 -22.54 3.07
CA SER A 16 13.69 -21.25 2.91
C SER A 16 14.69 -20.14 2.64
N SER A 17 14.29 -19.17 1.84
CA SER A 17 15.05 -17.97 1.51
C SER A 17 14.08 -16.81 1.23
N ALA A 18 14.58 -15.58 1.20
CA ALA A 18 13.82 -14.45 0.65
C ALA A 18 14.33 -14.11 -0.74
N THR A 19 13.46 -13.55 -1.58
CA THR A 19 13.90 -12.97 -2.87
C THR A 19 14.67 -11.68 -2.63
N ASP A 20 15.59 -11.36 -3.55
CA ASP A 20 16.15 -10.01 -3.67
C ASP A 20 15.15 -9.04 -4.38
N SER A 21 15.59 -7.79 -4.62
CA SER A 21 14.78 -6.77 -5.31
C SER A 21 14.46 -7.10 -6.77
N SER A 22 15.15 -8.06 -7.36
CA SER A 22 14.93 -8.53 -8.74
C SER A 22 14.15 -9.85 -8.79
N GLY A 23 13.66 -10.32 -7.62
CA GLY A 23 12.94 -11.59 -7.52
C GLY A 23 13.82 -12.84 -7.52
N ASN A 24 15.16 -12.70 -7.51
CA ASN A 24 16.05 -13.85 -7.45
C ASN A 24 16.09 -14.46 -6.05
N TYR A 25 16.18 -15.79 -5.98
CA TYR A 25 16.32 -16.55 -4.75
C TYR A 25 17.29 -17.71 -4.91
N ALA A 26 17.80 -18.22 -3.80
CA ALA A 26 18.63 -19.41 -3.77
C ALA A 26 18.23 -20.30 -2.60
N LEU A 27 18.08 -21.59 -2.89
CA LEU A 27 17.74 -22.62 -1.91
C LEU A 27 18.72 -23.78 -2.03
N THR A 28 19.17 -24.32 -0.91
CA THR A 28 19.99 -25.54 -0.89
C THR A 28 19.15 -26.70 -0.38
N VAL A 29 19.02 -27.72 -1.20
CA VAL A 29 18.30 -28.96 -0.88
C VAL A 29 19.20 -30.18 -1.10
N SER A 30 18.88 -31.30 -0.47
CA SER A 30 19.61 -32.55 -0.70
C SER A 30 19.41 -33.03 -2.13
N PRO A 31 20.43 -33.67 -2.76
CA PRO A 31 20.29 -34.27 -4.09
C PRO A 31 19.18 -35.32 -4.15
N GLN A 32 18.59 -35.52 -5.32
CA GLN A 32 17.56 -36.53 -5.60
C GLN A 32 16.37 -36.46 -4.61
N THR A 33 15.95 -35.24 -4.32
CA THR A 33 14.82 -34.95 -3.42
C THR A 33 13.65 -34.42 -4.24
N GLY A 34 12.45 -34.97 -4.04
CA GLY A 34 11.21 -34.42 -4.59
C GLY A 34 10.90 -33.08 -3.90
N VAL A 35 10.86 -32.01 -4.68
CA VAL A 35 10.68 -30.63 -4.19
C VAL A 35 9.47 -29.99 -4.84
N THR A 36 8.67 -29.27 -4.03
CA THR A 36 7.69 -28.30 -4.50
C THR A 36 8.07 -26.93 -3.98
N LEU A 37 8.15 -25.92 -4.82
CA LEU A 37 8.38 -24.56 -4.36
C LEU A 37 7.07 -23.89 -3.95
N ARG A 38 7.13 -23.16 -2.83
CA ARG A 38 6.06 -22.28 -2.37
C ARG A 38 6.60 -20.88 -2.18
N VAL A 39 5.97 -19.89 -2.84
CA VAL A 39 6.23 -18.47 -2.61
C VAL A 39 5.10 -17.93 -1.74
N ARG A 40 5.43 -17.40 -0.58
CA ARG A 40 4.45 -16.84 0.36
C ARG A 40 4.28 -15.37 0.10
N ALA A 41 3.03 -14.90 0.06
CA ALA A 41 2.73 -13.48 -0.06
C ALA A 41 3.00 -12.76 1.27
N GLU A 42 4.26 -12.77 1.69
CA GLU A 42 4.73 -12.07 2.88
C GLU A 42 6.14 -11.52 2.69
N MET A 43 6.37 -10.33 3.22
CA MET A 43 7.68 -9.70 3.34
C MET A 43 8.03 -9.57 4.81
N ILE A 44 9.08 -10.25 5.24
CA ILE A 44 9.54 -10.25 6.63
C ILE A 44 11.01 -9.88 6.68
N ARG A 45 11.34 -8.88 7.47
CA ARG A 45 12.70 -8.54 7.85
C ARG A 45 12.78 -8.31 9.34
N ALA A 46 13.57 -9.12 10.02
CA ALA A 46 13.88 -8.94 11.44
C ALA A 46 15.07 -8.00 11.63
N GLY A 47 15.07 -7.27 12.73
CA GLY A 47 16.17 -6.37 13.09
C GLY A 47 15.88 -4.92 12.74
N THR A 48 16.93 -4.20 12.37
CA THR A 48 16.93 -2.76 12.08
C THR A 48 17.59 -2.55 10.71
N PRO A 49 16.85 -2.09 9.68
CA PRO A 49 15.39 -1.92 9.65
C PRO A 49 14.61 -3.24 9.73
N GLY A 50 13.34 -3.14 10.14
CA GLY A 50 12.49 -4.31 10.34
C GLY A 50 11.03 -4.09 9.96
N TRP A 51 10.37 -5.15 9.44
CA TRP A 51 8.95 -5.14 9.10
C TRP A 51 8.38 -6.57 8.98
N LYS A 52 7.04 -6.65 9.00
CA LYS A 52 6.31 -7.88 8.74
C LYS A 52 4.98 -7.56 8.05
N PHE A 53 4.96 -7.65 6.75
CA PHE A 53 3.78 -7.41 5.92
C PHE A 53 3.36 -8.71 5.25
N ARG A 54 2.06 -9.00 5.22
CA ARG A 54 1.56 -10.24 4.65
C ARG A 54 0.14 -10.08 4.11
N VAL A 55 -0.15 -10.76 3.00
CA VAL A 55 -1.47 -10.83 2.40
C VAL A 55 -2.14 -12.14 2.75
N VAL A 56 -3.37 -12.06 3.26
CA VAL A 56 -4.18 -13.21 3.67
C VAL A 56 -5.50 -13.22 2.91
N ASP A 57 -6.08 -14.40 2.70
CA ASP A 57 -7.44 -14.54 2.20
C ASP A 57 -8.41 -14.52 3.39
N ASN A 58 -9.10 -13.39 3.57
CA ASN A 58 -10.07 -13.21 4.65
C ASN A 58 -11.30 -14.10 4.51
N THR A 59 -11.59 -14.60 3.32
CA THR A 59 -12.73 -15.50 3.07
C THR A 59 -12.37 -16.98 3.27
N ASP A 60 -11.07 -17.27 3.51
CA ASP A 60 -10.56 -18.61 3.85
C ASP A 60 -9.85 -18.62 5.21
N GLY A 61 -10.49 -18.02 6.22
CA GLY A 61 -10.01 -18.02 7.59
C GLY A 61 -8.64 -17.36 7.78
N ASP A 62 -8.36 -16.29 7.07
CA ASP A 62 -7.08 -15.57 7.05
C ASP A 62 -5.88 -16.44 6.62
N ALA A 63 -6.12 -17.39 5.72
CA ALA A 63 -5.07 -18.20 5.14
C ALA A 63 -4.05 -17.32 4.42
N LEU A 64 -2.74 -17.51 4.73
CA LEU A 64 -1.70 -16.76 4.06
C LEU A 64 -1.65 -17.11 2.58
N SER A 65 -1.80 -16.10 1.72
CA SER A 65 -1.75 -16.27 0.27
C SER A 65 -0.39 -16.81 -0.17
N ALA A 66 -0.38 -17.75 -1.11
CA ALA A 66 0.84 -18.36 -1.61
C ALA A 66 0.70 -18.86 -3.04
N LEU A 67 1.80 -18.82 -3.78
CA LEU A 67 1.95 -19.48 -5.08
C LEU A 67 2.65 -20.83 -4.89
N LEU A 68 2.06 -21.91 -5.40
CA LEU A 68 2.69 -23.24 -5.46
C LEU A 68 3.17 -23.54 -6.89
N GLY A 69 4.42 -23.94 -7.01
CA GLY A 69 4.97 -24.48 -8.24
C GLY A 69 4.62 -25.96 -8.45
N SER A 70 4.98 -26.48 -9.62
CA SER A 70 4.92 -27.93 -9.86
C SER A 70 6.05 -28.66 -9.10
N SER A 71 5.77 -29.89 -8.71
CA SER A 71 6.81 -30.74 -8.08
C SER A 71 7.84 -31.19 -9.12
N PHE A 72 9.10 -31.24 -8.69
CA PHE A 72 10.23 -31.73 -9.50
C PHE A 72 11.24 -32.48 -8.62
N ASP A 73 12.16 -33.21 -9.24
CA ASP A 73 13.31 -33.81 -8.55
C ASP A 73 14.49 -32.84 -8.58
N SER A 74 15.16 -32.62 -7.45
CA SER A 74 16.32 -31.71 -7.38
C SER A 74 17.54 -32.18 -8.16
N GLY A 75 17.60 -33.45 -8.57
CA GLY A 75 18.72 -34.00 -9.30
C GLY A 75 20.02 -34.02 -8.52
N THR A 76 21.15 -34.01 -9.23
CA THR A 76 22.52 -33.96 -8.66
C THR A 76 23.27 -32.68 -9.00
N GLU A 77 22.71 -31.83 -9.85
CA GLU A 77 23.29 -30.58 -10.34
C GLU A 77 22.42 -29.39 -9.94
N ASP A 78 22.99 -28.18 -10.03
CA ASP A 78 22.25 -26.94 -9.78
C ASP A 78 21.13 -26.76 -10.83
N LEU A 79 19.97 -26.37 -10.36
CA LEU A 79 18.79 -26.11 -11.20
C LEU A 79 18.38 -24.64 -11.14
N ILE A 80 17.89 -24.13 -12.28
CA ILE A 80 17.19 -22.85 -12.33
C ILE A 80 15.70 -23.16 -12.44
N VAL A 81 14.93 -22.72 -11.44
CA VAL A 81 13.47 -22.90 -11.40
C VAL A 81 12.83 -21.54 -11.27
N ASN A 82 12.10 -21.14 -12.30
CA ASN A 82 11.35 -19.88 -12.32
C ASN A 82 9.88 -20.16 -12.00
N LEU A 83 9.28 -19.28 -11.18
CA LEU A 83 7.87 -19.26 -10.86
C LEU A 83 7.27 -17.97 -11.41
N ASN A 84 6.07 -18.05 -11.95
CA ASN A 84 5.32 -16.90 -12.41
C ASN A 84 3.94 -16.89 -11.79
N ALA A 85 3.61 -15.82 -11.06
CA ALA A 85 2.27 -15.55 -10.59
C ALA A 85 1.50 -14.85 -11.72
N GLY A 86 0.50 -15.52 -12.30
CA GLY A 86 -0.32 -14.96 -13.37
C GLY A 86 -1.41 -14.03 -12.83
N SER A 87 -1.73 -12.98 -13.58
CA SER A 87 -2.86 -12.09 -13.27
C SER A 87 -4.22 -12.77 -13.46
N GLY A 88 -4.26 -13.85 -14.23
CA GLY A 88 -5.50 -14.51 -14.61
C GLY A 88 -6.26 -13.80 -15.74
N TRP A 89 -5.85 -12.59 -16.12
CA TRP A 89 -6.50 -11.81 -17.17
C TRP A 89 -6.20 -12.35 -18.56
N GLU A 90 -7.25 -12.51 -19.37
CA GLU A 90 -7.16 -12.89 -20.77
C GLU A 90 -7.63 -11.73 -21.66
N PRO A 91 -6.71 -11.02 -22.34
CA PRO A 91 -7.07 -9.82 -23.11
C PRO A 91 -8.09 -10.06 -24.23
N SER A 92 -8.10 -11.26 -24.85
CA SER A 92 -9.03 -11.59 -25.91
C SER A 92 -10.46 -11.84 -25.40
N ALA A 93 -10.58 -12.28 -24.16
CA ALA A 93 -11.86 -12.49 -23.48
C ALA A 93 -12.31 -11.24 -22.71
N GLN A 94 -11.40 -10.30 -22.46
CA GLN A 94 -11.60 -9.17 -21.54
C GLN A 94 -12.17 -9.63 -20.19
N ALA A 95 -11.60 -10.69 -19.62
CA ALA A 95 -12.05 -11.32 -18.39
C ALA A 95 -10.91 -12.06 -17.67
N TYR A 96 -11.08 -12.31 -16.40
CA TYR A 96 -10.24 -13.24 -15.66
C TYR A 96 -10.69 -14.67 -15.96
N THR A 97 -9.85 -15.43 -16.63
CA THR A 97 -10.16 -16.81 -17.05
C THR A 97 -9.42 -17.87 -16.23
N SER A 98 -8.57 -17.45 -15.32
CA SER A 98 -7.81 -18.30 -14.40
C SER A 98 -7.56 -17.59 -13.06
N THR A 99 -6.99 -18.34 -12.11
CA THR A 99 -6.68 -17.81 -10.78
C THR A 99 -5.78 -16.59 -10.86
N ARG A 100 -6.13 -15.53 -10.14
CA ARG A 100 -5.35 -14.28 -10.01
C ARG A 100 -4.22 -14.44 -9.00
N SER A 101 -3.27 -15.33 -9.28
CA SER A 101 -2.15 -15.61 -8.37
C SER A 101 -1.23 -14.41 -8.16
N ALA A 102 -1.22 -13.45 -9.09
CA ALA A 102 -0.45 -12.21 -8.98
C ALA A 102 -1.02 -11.23 -7.96
N GLY A 103 -2.34 -11.23 -7.70
CA GLY A 103 -3.00 -10.23 -6.86
C GLY A 103 -2.31 -9.99 -5.50
N PRO A 104 -2.09 -11.02 -4.67
CA PRO A 104 -1.41 -10.85 -3.39
C PRO A 104 0.01 -10.28 -3.50
N PHE A 105 0.71 -10.56 -4.59
CA PHE A 105 2.08 -10.08 -4.81
C PHE A 105 2.09 -8.67 -5.38
N ALA A 106 1.10 -8.28 -6.19
CA ALA A 106 0.93 -6.90 -6.66
C ALA A 106 0.65 -5.95 -5.49
N ILE A 107 -0.20 -6.35 -4.54
CA ILE A 107 -0.40 -5.61 -3.29
C ILE A 107 0.92 -5.43 -2.53
N LEU A 108 1.72 -6.51 -2.36
CA LEU A 108 3.01 -6.42 -1.67
C LEU A 108 4.05 -5.59 -2.43
N ASP A 109 3.99 -5.54 -3.74
CA ASP A 109 4.88 -4.73 -4.57
C ASP A 109 4.65 -3.24 -4.28
N THR A 110 3.41 -2.80 -4.31
CA THR A 110 3.04 -1.42 -3.94
C THR A 110 3.39 -1.08 -2.49
N VAL A 111 3.17 -2.02 -1.55
CA VAL A 111 3.59 -1.84 -0.15
C VAL A 111 5.11 -1.76 -0.05
N TYR A 112 5.85 -2.48 -0.90
CA TYR A 112 7.31 -2.38 -0.95
C TYR A 112 7.78 -1.01 -1.44
N ASP A 113 7.18 -0.46 -2.49
CA ASP A 113 7.50 0.88 -2.99
C ASP A 113 7.21 1.94 -1.91
N SER A 114 6.05 1.84 -1.25
CA SER A 114 5.70 2.70 -0.11
C SER A 114 6.74 2.59 1.03
N LEU A 115 7.20 1.37 1.33
CA LEU A 115 8.24 1.13 2.32
C LEU A 115 9.59 1.72 1.90
N GLN A 116 9.94 1.69 0.60
CA GLN A 116 11.20 2.29 0.13
C GLN A 116 11.21 3.80 0.38
N LEU A 117 10.11 4.51 0.13
CA LEU A 117 9.98 5.93 0.46
C LEU A 117 10.22 6.21 1.96
N LEU A 118 9.69 5.35 2.84
CA LEU A 118 9.97 5.47 4.29
C LEU A 118 11.45 5.23 4.61
N LEU A 119 12.08 4.23 3.98
CA LEU A 119 13.48 3.87 4.22
C LEU A 119 14.48 4.91 3.69
N GLU A 120 14.10 5.74 2.73
CA GLU A 120 14.92 6.88 2.28
C GLU A 120 15.18 7.90 3.40
N VAL A 121 14.19 8.08 4.30
CA VAL A 121 14.23 9.06 5.37
C VAL A 121 14.44 8.45 6.76
N ASP A 122 14.11 7.17 6.92
CA ASP A 122 14.32 6.39 8.15
C ASP A 122 14.94 5.02 7.82
N PRO A 123 16.25 4.99 7.45
CA PRO A 123 16.91 3.77 6.96
C PRO A 123 17.04 2.68 8.02
N ASP A 124 16.85 3.01 9.28
CA ASP A 124 16.89 2.09 10.42
C ASP A 124 15.49 1.82 11.00
N GLY A 125 14.43 2.24 10.31
CA GLY A 125 13.06 2.16 10.77
C GLY A 125 12.59 0.74 11.08
N VAL A 126 11.85 0.59 12.18
CA VAL A 126 11.15 -0.66 12.53
C VAL A 126 9.65 -0.43 12.42
N PHE A 127 9.09 -0.95 11.35
CA PHE A 127 7.70 -0.69 10.97
C PHE A 127 6.78 -1.76 11.56
N PRO A 128 5.71 -1.38 12.26
CA PRO A 128 4.75 -2.32 12.83
C PRO A 128 4.15 -3.26 11.79
N GLY A 129 3.88 -4.50 12.18
CA GLY A 129 3.29 -5.48 11.27
C GLY A 129 1.96 -5.01 10.67
N LEU A 130 1.74 -5.34 9.39
CA LEU A 130 0.51 -5.07 8.65
C LEU A 130 -0.02 -6.36 8.04
N VAL A 131 -1.31 -6.62 8.24
CA VAL A 131 -2.06 -7.65 7.54
C VAL A 131 -2.91 -6.97 6.47
N LEU A 132 -2.81 -7.48 5.25
CA LEU A 132 -3.58 -7.04 4.09
C LEU A 132 -4.54 -8.18 3.73
N SER A 133 -5.83 -7.95 3.92
CA SER A 133 -6.90 -8.93 3.72
C SER A 133 -7.45 -8.76 2.31
N TRP A 134 -7.14 -9.70 1.43
CA TRP A 134 -7.57 -9.69 0.04
C TRP A 134 -8.17 -11.05 -0.35
N SER A 135 -9.28 -11.00 -1.03
CA SER A 135 -9.91 -12.15 -1.67
C SER A 135 -10.55 -11.73 -2.99
N PRO A 136 -10.58 -12.60 -4.03
CA PRO A 136 -11.37 -12.34 -5.22
C PRO A 136 -12.88 -12.25 -4.95
N LEU A 137 -13.34 -12.52 -3.74
CA LEU A 137 -14.72 -12.37 -3.29
C LEU A 137 -15.00 -11.03 -2.61
N ASN A 138 -13.95 -10.26 -2.27
CA ASN A 138 -14.12 -8.97 -1.60
C ASN A 138 -14.83 -7.97 -2.51
N ARG A 139 -16.00 -7.50 -2.06
CA ARG A 139 -16.87 -6.58 -2.80
C ARG A 139 -17.43 -5.48 -1.91
N PRO A 140 -17.79 -4.33 -2.48
CA PRO A 140 -18.45 -3.27 -1.72
C PRO A 140 -19.77 -3.74 -1.11
N SER A 141 -19.96 -3.45 0.18
CA SER A 141 -21.16 -3.79 0.94
C SER A 141 -21.52 -2.68 1.94
N THR A 142 -22.78 -2.60 2.34
CA THR A 142 -23.23 -1.73 3.43
C THR A 142 -22.99 -2.35 4.80
N THR A 143 -22.59 -3.60 4.86
CA THR A 143 -22.22 -4.33 6.07
C THR A 143 -20.76 -4.71 5.99
N PHE A 144 -20.11 -4.82 7.15
CA PHE A 144 -18.73 -5.30 7.24
C PHE A 144 -18.75 -6.72 7.78
N ASP A 145 -18.61 -7.69 6.86
CA ASP A 145 -18.48 -9.12 7.14
C ASP A 145 -17.37 -9.71 6.24
N PRO A 146 -16.11 -9.49 6.60
CA PRO A 146 -14.99 -9.89 5.76
C PRO A 146 -14.87 -11.39 5.54
N ASP A 147 -15.41 -12.22 6.43
CA ASP A 147 -15.36 -13.68 6.29
C ASP A 147 -16.13 -14.18 5.06
N VAL A 148 -17.05 -13.38 4.54
CA VAL A 148 -17.79 -13.67 3.30
C VAL A 148 -17.44 -12.72 2.14
N GLY A 149 -16.47 -11.84 2.34
CA GLY A 149 -16.00 -10.86 1.36
C GLY A 149 -16.84 -9.58 1.31
N ASP A 150 -17.76 -9.36 2.25
CA ASP A 150 -18.51 -8.11 2.35
C ASP A 150 -17.67 -7.08 3.10
N ILE A 151 -17.02 -6.16 2.37
CA ILE A 151 -16.27 -5.03 2.92
C ILE A 151 -16.86 -3.72 2.38
N ILE A 152 -16.64 -2.60 3.06
CA ILE A 152 -17.29 -1.32 2.67
C ILE A 152 -16.63 -0.76 1.41
N SER A 153 -15.30 -0.75 1.40
CA SER A 153 -14.41 -0.30 0.33
C SER A 153 -13.04 -0.91 0.56
N THR A 154 -12.09 -0.73 -0.33
CA THR A 154 -10.68 -0.82 0.05
C THR A 154 -10.43 0.23 1.12
N ALA A 155 -9.84 -0.17 2.24
CA ALA A 155 -9.62 0.71 3.38
C ALA A 155 -8.61 0.14 4.38
N TYR A 156 -7.83 1.02 4.99
CA TYR A 156 -7.14 0.73 6.25
C TYR A 156 -8.12 0.89 7.42
N VAL A 157 -8.48 -0.20 8.04
CA VAL A 157 -9.53 -0.26 9.07
C VAL A 157 -8.91 -0.32 10.46
N VAL A 158 -9.36 0.60 11.34
CA VAL A 158 -9.13 0.55 12.79
C VAL A 158 -10.48 0.54 13.48
N GLY A 159 -10.92 -0.62 13.92
CA GLY A 159 -12.24 -0.78 14.52
C GLY A 159 -12.80 -2.18 14.30
N PHE A 160 -14.02 -2.43 14.72
CA PHE A 160 -14.70 -3.73 14.57
C PHE A 160 -13.90 -4.94 15.09
N GLY A 161 -12.93 -4.71 16.00
CA GLY A 161 -12.02 -5.75 16.50
C GLY A 161 -10.83 -6.05 15.57
N VAL A 162 -10.67 -5.33 14.46
CA VAL A 162 -9.59 -5.50 13.49
C VAL A 162 -8.72 -4.25 13.38
N ARG A 163 -7.50 -4.44 12.91
CA ARG A 163 -6.58 -3.38 12.46
C ARG A 163 -5.76 -3.93 11.30
N GLY A 164 -5.99 -3.42 10.11
CA GLY A 164 -5.35 -3.88 8.90
C GLY A 164 -5.96 -3.27 7.66
N MET A 165 -5.43 -3.60 6.51
CA MET A 165 -5.92 -3.15 5.22
C MET A 165 -6.83 -4.23 4.63
N PHE A 166 -8.02 -3.84 4.18
CA PHE A 166 -8.93 -4.69 3.40
C PHE A 166 -8.96 -4.19 1.97
N VAL A 167 -8.82 -5.09 1.01
CA VAL A 167 -8.67 -4.76 -0.41
C VAL A 167 -9.79 -5.41 -1.20
N LEU A 168 -10.51 -4.63 -2.01
CA LEU A 168 -11.50 -5.12 -2.96
C LEU A 168 -10.84 -6.01 -4.02
N GLY A 169 -11.55 -7.03 -4.48
CA GLY A 169 -11.02 -7.99 -5.43
C GLY A 169 -12.08 -8.61 -6.33
N ALA A 170 -13.36 -8.20 -6.24
CA ALA A 170 -14.41 -8.80 -7.03
C ALA A 170 -14.31 -8.39 -8.50
N GLU A 171 -14.20 -9.38 -9.39
CA GLU A 171 -14.20 -9.19 -10.83
C GLU A 171 -15.44 -8.41 -11.28
N ASP A 172 -15.27 -7.53 -12.27
CA ASP A 172 -16.32 -6.65 -12.82
C ASP A 172 -16.94 -5.66 -11.81
N VAL A 173 -16.37 -5.57 -10.61
CA VAL A 173 -16.78 -4.64 -9.56
C VAL A 173 -15.63 -3.71 -9.25
N ASP A 174 -14.58 -4.25 -8.66
CA ASP A 174 -13.36 -3.54 -8.30
C ASP A 174 -12.23 -4.53 -8.03
N THR A 175 -11.05 -4.29 -8.60
CA THR A 175 -9.87 -5.16 -8.48
C THR A 175 -8.65 -4.35 -8.06
N ASP A 176 -8.79 -3.71 -6.89
CA ASP A 176 -7.82 -2.77 -6.31
C ASP A 176 -6.43 -3.38 -6.04
N GLU A 177 -6.33 -4.71 -6.08
CA GLU A 177 -5.02 -5.36 -5.98
C GLU A 177 -4.03 -4.91 -7.07
N TYR A 178 -4.52 -4.32 -8.17
CA TYR A 178 -3.70 -3.80 -9.26
C TYR A 178 -3.67 -2.27 -9.34
N ASP A 179 -4.39 -1.58 -8.45
CA ASP A 179 -4.45 -0.13 -8.40
C ASP A 179 -3.46 0.42 -7.36
N ALA A 180 -2.22 0.65 -7.81
CA ALA A 180 -1.12 1.02 -6.93
C ALA A 180 -1.40 2.27 -6.08
N HIS A 181 -2.11 3.27 -6.64
CA HIS A 181 -2.46 4.47 -5.86
C HIS A 181 -3.44 4.16 -4.73
N VAL A 182 -4.39 3.25 -4.93
CA VAL A 182 -5.35 2.84 -3.90
C VAL A 182 -4.61 2.14 -2.75
N ILE A 183 -3.76 1.16 -3.06
CA ILE A 183 -2.99 0.44 -2.04
C ILE A 183 -2.02 1.38 -1.30
N ALA A 184 -1.33 2.28 -2.01
CA ALA A 184 -0.42 3.24 -1.39
C ALA A 184 -1.17 4.29 -0.55
N HIS A 185 -2.39 4.71 -0.94
CA HIS A 185 -3.26 5.57 -0.15
C HIS A 185 -3.57 4.91 1.21
N GLU A 186 -4.00 3.67 1.20
CA GLU A 186 -4.30 2.93 2.44
C GLU A 186 -3.05 2.69 3.30
N PHE A 187 -1.88 2.57 2.67
CA PHE A 187 -0.61 2.55 3.39
C PHE A 187 -0.27 3.91 4.02
N GLY A 188 -0.71 5.02 3.43
CA GLY A 188 -0.66 6.35 4.03
C GLY A 188 -1.43 6.42 5.37
N HIS A 189 -2.64 5.85 5.43
CA HIS A 189 -3.40 5.72 6.68
C HIS A 189 -2.73 4.79 7.70
N TYR A 190 -2.13 3.67 7.24
CA TYR A 190 -1.31 2.82 8.11
C TYR A 190 -0.15 3.63 8.71
N MET A 191 0.54 4.43 7.92
CA MET A 191 1.62 5.28 8.42
C MET A 191 1.11 6.29 9.46
N GLU A 192 0.01 6.98 9.18
CA GLU A 192 -0.60 7.95 10.09
C GLU A 192 -0.96 7.30 11.44
N ASP A 193 -1.59 6.11 11.44
CA ASP A 193 -2.00 5.39 12.65
C ASP A 193 -0.82 4.76 13.41
N ARG A 194 0.17 4.20 12.69
CA ARG A 194 1.17 3.31 13.31
C ARG A 194 2.49 4.00 13.62
N LEU A 195 2.84 5.03 12.87
CA LEU A 195 4.10 5.77 13.02
C LEU A 195 3.86 7.18 13.55
N GLY A 196 2.70 7.75 13.28
CA GLY A 196 2.25 9.06 13.73
C GLY A 196 1.11 8.97 14.72
N ARG A 197 0.11 9.81 14.48
CA ARG A 197 -1.20 9.82 15.15
C ARG A 197 -2.26 10.31 14.18
N THR A 198 -3.43 9.68 14.20
CA THR A 198 -4.62 10.18 13.51
C THR A 198 -5.70 10.58 14.50
N ASP A 199 -6.32 11.74 14.29
CA ASP A 199 -7.55 12.17 14.95
C ASP A 199 -8.71 12.19 13.93
N SER A 200 -8.55 11.57 12.77
CA SER A 200 -9.58 11.49 11.74
C SER A 200 -10.86 10.89 12.29
N THR A 201 -11.98 11.48 11.88
CA THR A 201 -13.31 10.95 12.24
C THR A 201 -13.71 9.76 11.37
N GLY A 202 -12.96 9.51 10.29
CA GLY A 202 -13.36 8.59 9.24
C GLY A 202 -14.69 8.98 8.60
N GLY A 203 -15.18 8.14 7.70
CA GLY A 203 -16.49 8.29 7.08
C GLY A 203 -16.40 8.65 5.59
N PHE A 204 -17.58 8.83 4.98
CA PHE A 204 -17.67 9.11 3.55
C PHE A 204 -17.04 10.48 3.19
N HIS A 205 -16.22 10.50 2.16
CA HIS A 205 -15.56 11.69 1.64
C HIS A 205 -15.50 11.67 0.11
N THR A 206 -15.18 12.79 -0.47
CA THR A 206 -14.88 12.94 -1.90
C THR A 206 -13.95 14.13 -2.11
N ILE A 207 -13.17 14.12 -3.19
CA ILE A 207 -12.23 15.18 -3.55
C ILE A 207 -12.85 16.58 -3.65
N THR A 208 -14.17 16.70 -3.79
CA THR A 208 -14.88 17.98 -3.90
C THR A 208 -15.66 18.36 -2.65
N ALA A 209 -15.70 17.48 -1.64
CA ALA A 209 -16.50 17.70 -0.43
C ALA A 209 -15.84 18.72 0.52
N ARG A 210 -16.68 19.33 1.36
CA ARG A 210 -16.22 20.04 2.56
C ARG A 210 -16.28 19.07 3.72
N LEU A 211 -15.14 18.78 4.31
CA LEU A 211 -14.95 17.77 5.33
C LEU A 211 -14.59 18.41 6.68
N ASP A 212 -14.68 17.62 7.75
CA ASP A 212 -14.01 17.94 9.00
C ASP A 212 -12.49 18.09 8.71
N PRO A 213 -11.80 19.10 9.27
CA PRO A 213 -10.38 19.32 8.98
C PRO A 213 -9.47 18.12 9.24
N ARG A 214 -9.83 17.27 10.19
CA ARG A 214 -9.09 16.05 10.54
C ARG A 214 -9.25 14.98 9.46
N LEU A 215 -10.46 14.84 8.93
CA LEU A 215 -10.76 13.95 7.83
C LEU A 215 -10.12 14.47 6.53
N ALA A 216 -10.30 15.76 6.22
CA ALA A 216 -9.65 16.38 5.06
C ALA A 216 -8.12 16.22 5.06
N PHE A 217 -7.51 16.27 6.25
CA PHE A 217 -6.08 16.08 6.41
C PHE A 217 -5.69 14.61 6.20
N SER A 218 -6.35 13.68 6.85
CA SER A 218 -6.07 12.25 6.76
C SER A 218 -6.18 11.74 5.31
N GLU A 219 -7.26 12.11 4.61
CA GLU A 219 -7.48 11.73 3.22
C GLU A 219 -6.51 12.46 2.25
N GLY A 220 -6.32 13.77 2.46
CA GLY A 220 -5.37 14.54 1.67
C GLY A 220 -3.92 14.07 1.86
N TRP A 221 -3.54 13.73 3.09
CA TRP A 221 -2.26 13.10 3.38
C TRP A 221 -2.09 11.80 2.60
N SER A 222 -3.06 10.88 2.69
CA SER A 222 -2.98 9.57 2.06
C SER A 222 -2.97 9.66 0.52
N ASN A 223 -3.71 10.61 -0.05
CA ASN A 223 -3.65 10.93 -1.49
C ASN A 223 -2.25 11.42 -1.90
N ALA A 224 -1.68 12.38 -1.16
CA ALA A 224 -0.32 12.87 -1.44
C ALA A 224 0.73 11.76 -1.28
N PHE A 225 0.65 11.00 -0.18
CA PHE A 225 1.55 9.87 0.06
C PHE A 225 1.51 8.84 -1.06
N SER A 226 0.32 8.52 -1.59
CA SER A 226 0.20 7.57 -2.69
C SER A 226 0.94 8.02 -3.93
N ALA A 227 0.82 9.29 -4.30
CA ALA A 227 1.54 9.87 -5.43
C ALA A 227 3.06 9.89 -5.22
N MET A 228 3.52 10.24 -3.99
CA MET A 228 4.93 10.20 -3.61
C MET A 228 5.50 8.78 -3.71
N ALA A 229 4.79 7.79 -3.19
CA ALA A 229 5.24 6.40 -3.15
C ALA A 229 5.24 5.72 -4.52
N VAL A 230 4.23 6.01 -5.35
CA VAL A 230 4.10 5.47 -6.72
C VAL A 230 4.98 6.25 -7.72
N GLY A 231 5.35 7.49 -7.39
CA GLY A 231 6.12 8.39 -8.28
C GLY A 231 5.29 8.89 -9.47
N ASP A 232 3.98 8.98 -9.33
CA ASP A 232 3.05 9.49 -10.35
C ASP A 232 1.99 10.38 -9.67
N PRO A 233 1.92 11.69 -9.98
CA PRO A 233 0.90 12.57 -9.41
C PRO A 233 -0.52 12.27 -9.90
N LEU A 234 -0.67 11.47 -10.95
CA LEU A 234 -1.98 11.11 -11.47
C LEU A 234 -2.53 9.88 -10.75
N TYR A 235 -3.34 10.13 -9.71
CA TYR A 235 -4.07 9.09 -9.00
C TYR A 235 -4.99 8.32 -9.94
N LYS A 236 -4.97 7.00 -9.87
CA LYS A 236 -5.75 6.08 -10.70
C LYS A 236 -6.39 5.00 -9.85
N ASP A 237 -7.67 4.79 -10.10
CA ASP A 237 -8.50 3.75 -9.53
C ASP A 237 -9.37 3.20 -10.67
N SER A 238 -9.25 1.92 -10.99
CA SER A 238 -9.98 1.24 -12.06
C SER A 238 -11.08 0.38 -11.47
N ARG A 239 -12.29 0.41 -12.08
CA ARG A 239 -13.44 -0.32 -11.53
C ARG A 239 -14.49 -0.65 -12.57
N GLY A 240 -15.49 -1.42 -12.15
CA GLY A 240 -16.67 -1.77 -12.94
C GLY A 240 -16.42 -2.89 -13.93
N LEU A 241 -17.37 -3.08 -14.83
CA LEU A 241 -17.33 -4.14 -15.82
C LEU A 241 -16.06 -4.07 -16.66
N VAL A 242 -15.30 -5.16 -16.72
CA VAL A 242 -13.99 -5.29 -17.37
C VAL A 242 -12.99 -4.21 -16.96
N GLN A 243 -13.13 -3.65 -15.75
CA GLN A 243 -12.31 -2.53 -15.23
C GLN A 243 -12.26 -1.32 -16.18
N ALA A 244 -13.36 -1.08 -16.91
CA ALA A 244 -13.41 -0.06 -17.96
C ALA A 244 -13.70 1.36 -17.46
N LEU A 245 -14.11 1.51 -16.21
CA LEU A 245 -14.30 2.80 -15.55
C LEU A 245 -13.03 3.17 -14.80
N ALA A 246 -12.64 4.44 -14.85
CA ALA A 246 -11.52 4.96 -14.08
C ALA A 246 -11.96 6.20 -13.30
N PHE A 247 -11.60 6.24 -12.03
CA PHE A 247 -11.59 7.45 -11.23
C PHE A 247 -10.16 7.97 -11.20
N THR A 248 -9.95 9.19 -11.68
CA THR A 248 -8.64 9.81 -11.78
C THR A 248 -8.66 11.26 -11.34
N PHE A 249 -7.62 11.68 -10.65
CA PHE A 249 -7.36 13.10 -10.37
C PHE A 249 -5.84 13.30 -10.27
N ASN A 250 -5.40 14.54 -10.45
CA ASN A 250 -4.00 14.89 -10.31
C ASN A 250 -3.80 15.56 -8.96
N VAL A 251 -2.93 15.01 -8.11
CA VAL A 251 -2.63 15.54 -6.75
C VAL A 251 -1.89 16.87 -6.79
N GLU A 252 -1.18 17.17 -7.88
CA GLU A 252 -0.52 18.43 -8.17
C GLU A 252 -1.52 19.60 -8.25
N ASN A 253 -2.76 19.33 -8.71
CA ASN A 253 -3.68 20.34 -9.09
C ASN A 253 -4.79 20.60 -8.06
N ASN A 254 -4.82 21.76 -7.47
CA ASN A 254 -5.91 22.22 -6.63
C ASN A 254 -6.98 22.98 -7.44
N THR A 255 -7.69 22.28 -8.33
CA THR A 255 -8.70 22.89 -9.23
C THR A 255 -10.15 22.63 -8.82
N VAL A 256 -10.38 22.09 -7.63
CA VAL A 256 -11.72 21.76 -7.13
C VAL A 256 -12.53 23.01 -6.74
N ILE A 257 -13.86 22.88 -6.76
CA ILE A 257 -14.79 24.01 -6.48
C ILE A 257 -14.81 24.45 -5.02
N ASN A 258 -14.38 23.60 -4.09
CA ASN A 258 -14.38 23.85 -2.65
C ASN A 258 -12.96 23.88 -2.07
N GLN A 259 -12.06 24.67 -2.69
CA GLN A 259 -10.69 24.83 -2.22
C GLN A 259 -10.63 25.32 -0.77
N GLY A 260 -9.67 24.79 -0.02
CA GLY A 260 -9.39 25.21 1.36
C GLY A 260 -9.02 24.04 2.28
N TRP A 261 -8.63 24.39 3.47
CA TRP A 261 -8.15 23.49 4.52
C TRP A 261 -9.15 22.39 4.96
N TYR A 262 -10.39 22.50 4.56
CA TYR A 262 -11.48 21.53 4.78
C TYR A 262 -11.72 20.63 3.57
N ASN A 263 -10.81 20.63 2.60
CA ASN A 263 -10.92 19.84 1.38
C ASN A 263 -9.65 19.01 1.17
N GLU A 264 -9.79 17.71 0.95
CA GLU A 264 -8.68 16.79 0.79
C GLU A 264 -7.81 17.12 -0.43
N SER A 265 -8.40 17.65 -1.53
CA SER A 265 -7.61 18.05 -2.70
C SER A 265 -6.68 19.22 -2.41
N SER A 266 -7.13 20.18 -1.60
CA SER A 266 -6.26 21.29 -1.21
C SER A 266 -5.15 20.85 -0.26
N VAL A 267 -5.42 19.83 0.57
CA VAL A 267 -4.40 19.28 1.47
C VAL A 267 -3.37 18.47 0.68
N HIS A 268 -3.82 17.60 -0.24
CA HIS A 268 -2.86 16.78 -0.99
C HIS A 268 -1.96 17.63 -1.89
N SER A 269 -2.47 18.67 -2.56
CA SER A 269 -1.62 19.51 -3.39
C SER A 269 -0.56 20.25 -2.55
N VAL A 270 -0.93 20.85 -1.41
CA VAL A 270 0.06 21.49 -0.52
C VAL A 270 1.17 20.53 -0.08
N LEU A 271 0.82 19.28 0.25
CA LEU A 271 1.81 18.30 0.69
C LEU A 271 2.68 17.80 -0.46
N TYR A 272 2.10 17.69 -1.65
CA TYR A 272 2.83 17.25 -2.83
C TYR A 272 3.75 18.35 -3.34
N ASP A 273 3.31 19.62 -3.40
CA ASP A 273 4.12 20.80 -3.72
C ASP A 273 5.35 20.96 -2.78
N ILE A 274 5.22 20.56 -1.51
CA ILE A 274 6.36 20.56 -0.59
C ILE A 274 7.35 19.42 -0.89
N PHE A 275 6.85 18.31 -1.38
CA PHE A 275 7.64 17.11 -1.63
C PHE A 275 8.44 17.18 -2.92
N ASP A 276 7.80 17.52 -4.04
CA ASP A 276 8.41 17.39 -5.36
C ASP A 276 9.38 18.52 -5.72
N ASP A 277 10.05 18.42 -6.87
CA ASP A 277 11.03 19.38 -7.35
C ASP A 277 10.55 20.12 -8.62
N ALA A 278 9.31 19.90 -9.03
CA ALA A 278 8.71 20.54 -10.17
C ALA A 278 8.32 21.97 -9.80
N ALA A 279 9.05 22.97 -10.28
CA ALA A 279 8.65 24.36 -10.15
C ALA A 279 7.51 24.64 -11.13
N ASP A 280 6.28 24.44 -10.69
CA ASP A 280 5.07 24.77 -11.45
C ASP A 280 4.26 25.88 -10.79
N GLY A 281 3.87 26.86 -11.58
CA GLY A 281 3.08 28.00 -11.10
C GLY A 281 3.81 28.89 -10.11
N VAL A 282 3.36 28.89 -8.84
CA VAL A 282 3.94 29.66 -7.73
C VAL A 282 4.73 28.79 -6.76
N ASP A 283 4.72 27.48 -6.96
CA ASP A 283 5.50 26.57 -6.13
C ASP A 283 7.00 26.75 -6.35
N ALA A 284 7.72 26.86 -5.26
CA ALA A 284 9.17 27.03 -5.24
C ALA A 284 9.83 26.22 -4.11
N THR A 285 9.09 25.30 -3.51
CA THR A 285 9.57 24.45 -2.42
C THR A 285 9.85 23.05 -2.98
N ALA A 286 11.03 22.52 -2.68
CA ALA A 286 11.46 21.18 -3.09
C ALA A 286 12.15 20.51 -1.91
N ALA A 287 11.36 20.17 -0.88
CA ALA A 287 11.91 19.72 0.39
C ALA A 287 12.03 18.18 0.48
N GLY A 288 11.39 17.46 -0.43
CA GLY A 288 11.33 16.00 -0.39
C GLY A 288 10.49 15.46 0.78
N PHE A 289 10.54 14.15 0.97
CA PHE A 289 9.70 13.47 1.94
C PHE A 289 10.11 13.68 3.42
N GLY A 290 11.38 13.94 3.68
CA GLY A 290 11.94 14.01 5.04
C GLY A 290 11.18 14.92 6.01
N PRO A 291 11.00 16.21 5.71
CA PRO A 291 10.29 17.14 6.61
C PRO A 291 8.84 16.74 6.88
N ILE A 292 8.15 16.18 5.88
CA ILE A 292 6.78 15.69 6.01
C ILE A 292 6.75 14.48 6.95
N TYR A 293 7.59 13.47 6.69
CA TYR A 293 7.73 12.28 7.54
C TYR A 293 8.00 12.62 8.99
N GLU A 294 9.00 13.49 9.24
CA GLU A 294 9.32 13.91 10.59
C GLU A 294 8.19 14.71 11.25
N GLY A 295 7.50 15.57 10.51
CA GLY A 295 6.34 16.31 10.98
C GLY A 295 5.22 15.37 11.44
N MET A 296 4.94 14.32 10.67
CA MET A 296 3.92 13.32 10.98
C MET A 296 4.33 12.43 12.16
N THR A 297 5.55 11.89 12.16
CA THR A 297 5.96 10.86 13.11
C THR A 297 6.49 11.41 14.44
N THR A 298 6.98 12.66 14.47
CA THR A 298 7.52 13.28 15.69
C THR A 298 6.59 14.34 16.28
N TRP A 299 6.08 15.26 15.46
CA TRP A 299 5.25 16.36 15.93
C TRP A 299 3.79 15.95 16.08
N HIS A 300 3.13 15.47 15.02
CA HIS A 300 1.73 15.01 15.10
C HIS A 300 1.54 13.89 16.13
N ALA A 301 2.52 12.98 16.25
CA ALA A 301 2.48 11.92 17.25
C ALA A 301 2.40 12.45 18.71
N ARG A 302 2.81 13.70 18.98
CA ARG A 302 2.99 14.23 20.34
C ARG A 302 2.26 15.54 20.64
N THR A 303 1.84 16.29 19.60
CA THR A 303 1.12 17.58 19.81
C THR A 303 -0.20 17.36 20.50
N GLU A 304 -0.60 18.33 21.34
CA GLU A 304 -1.96 18.35 21.94
C GLU A 304 -3.03 18.87 20.98
N ALA A 305 -2.62 19.53 19.86
CA ALA A 305 -3.53 19.95 18.80
C ALA A 305 -4.06 18.74 18.05
N LEU A 306 -5.29 18.85 17.52
CA LEU A 306 -5.84 17.84 16.62
C LEU A 306 -5.02 17.77 15.33
N THR A 307 -4.81 16.55 14.82
CA THR A 307 -4.08 16.35 13.56
C THR A 307 -4.85 16.96 12.39
N SER A 308 -4.22 17.89 11.71
CA SER A 308 -4.79 18.66 10.61
C SER A 308 -3.67 19.40 9.87
N ILE A 309 -3.98 19.97 8.72
CA ILE A 309 -3.03 20.83 8.01
C ILE A 309 -2.58 22.02 8.89
N PHE A 310 -3.45 22.55 9.76
CA PHE A 310 -3.12 23.65 10.66
C PHE A 310 -2.08 23.28 11.73
N SER A 311 -2.06 22.04 12.19
CA SER A 311 -1.06 21.59 13.15
C SER A 311 0.26 21.18 12.47
N LEU A 312 0.21 20.78 11.18
CA LEU A 312 1.40 20.37 10.44
C LEU A 312 2.17 21.55 9.85
N VAL A 313 1.50 22.51 9.20
CA VAL A 313 2.12 23.65 8.51
C VAL A 313 3.08 24.45 9.40
N PRO A 314 2.75 24.83 10.66
CA PRO A 314 3.70 25.50 11.53
C PRO A 314 4.99 24.70 11.78
N GLU A 315 4.88 23.38 11.89
CA GLU A 315 6.05 22.51 12.07
C GLU A 315 6.88 22.41 10.80
N LEU A 316 6.25 22.33 9.62
CA LEU A 316 6.97 22.37 8.34
C LEU A 316 7.73 23.69 8.19
N LYS A 317 7.15 24.83 8.54
CA LYS A 317 7.82 26.14 8.54
C LYS A 317 9.02 26.19 9.49
N ASN A 318 8.90 25.56 10.67
CA ASN A 318 10.04 25.46 11.61
C ASN A 318 11.19 24.63 11.04
N ARG A 319 10.88 23.59 10.27
CA ARG A 319 11.86 22.70 9.63
C ARG A 319 12.44 23.28 8.36
N LEU A 320 11.66 24.08 7.64
CA LEU A 320 11.98 24.70 6.36
C LEU A 320 11.95 26.23 6.48
N PRO A 321 12.82 26.85 7.31
CA PRO A 321 12.74 28.29 7.57
C PRO A 321 13.04 29.15 6.34
N ALA A 322 13.74 28.61 5.33
CA ALA A 322 14.00 29.28 4.06
C ALA A 322 12.75 29.35 3.17
N ASP A 323 11.83 28.38 3.31
CA ASP A 323 10.64 28.22 2.47
C ASP A 323 9.35 28.69 3.14
N THR A 324 9.45 29.32 4.32
CA THR A 324 8.30 29.75 5.12
C THR A 324 7.29 30.59 4.30
N ALA A 325 7.75 31.44 3.39
CA ALA A 325 6.89 32.27 2.58
C ALA A 325 6.20 31.51 1.43
N ASN A 326 6.73 30.36 1.03
CA ASN A 326 6.16 29.51 -0.01
C ASN A 326 5.14 28.53 0.60
N ILE A 327 5.27 28.20 1.89
CA ILE A 327 4.37 27.32 2.63
C ILE A 327 3.12 28.07 3.16
N ASP A 328 3.06 29.39 3.09
CA ASP A 328 1.93 30.25 3.49
C ASP A 328 0.85 30.24 2.41
#